data_ad21efcb5546f76a7c26b45bfa4dc921
#
_entry.id   ad21efcb5546f76a7c26b45bfa4dc921
#
_cell.length_a   1.000
_cell.length_b   1.000
_cell.length_c   1.000
_cell.angle_alpha   90.00
_cell.angle_beta   90.00
_cell.angle_gamma   90.00
#
_symmetry.space_group_name_H-M   'P 1'
#
loop_
_entity.id
_entity.type
_entity.pdbx_description
1 polymer ?
#
loop_
_entity_poly.entity_id
_entity_poly.type
_entity_poly.pdbx_seq_one_letter_code
_entity_poly.pdbx_strand_id
1 'polypeptide(L)'
;VLGVLIGAMSVTFFYQVRERKALYNTQYRDWRKLNLILEQIDANYVDTVDKKTLTDAAVEAALSKLDPHSTYMPPQVREESDNSLAAGFDGIGIQFNVPNDTAVVIESIPGGPAQKCGVLAGDRLLMVDDVNIAGVHYPQDSMVRRMKGPAGTKVKVTVKRDGEVIPFEITRGKIPMHSVDAAFMTSATDGYVRVSKFSRSTYEEFVKAIAGLRAQGMEHLVVDLRDNSGGYFDQALMMSNLFLPKDSLIVFLEGRKRAREDYRADGRGPYQELLVSLLINEGSASSSEIFAGALQDNHRATIVG
;
A
#
# COMPACT_ATOMS: atom_id res chain seq x y z
N VAL A 1 2.86 4.93 66.98
CA VAL A 1 2.83 3.86 65.93
C VAL A 1 2.38 4.44 64.58
N LEU A 2 1.33 5.27 64.52
CA LEU A 2 0.83 5.83 63.26
C LEU A 2 1.83 6.79 62.59
N GLY A 3 2.53 7.61 63.33
CA GLY A 3 3.54 8.54 62.81
C GLY A 3 4.76 7.88 62.17
N VAL A 4 5.16 6.73 62.72
CA VAL A 4 6.30 5.93 62.19
C VAL A 4 5.91 5.25 60.86
N LEU A 5 4.67 4.77 60.74
CA LEU A 5 4.16 4.17 59.51
C LEU A 5 4.05 5.19 58.36
N ILE A 6 3.56 6.41 58.66
CA ILE A 6 3.47 7.48 57.68
C ILE A 6 4.87 7.92 57.23
N GLY A 7 5.84 8.03 58.16
CA GLY A 7 7.22 8.34 57.83
C GLY A 7 7.87 7.28 56.94
N ALA A 8 7.68 5.99 57.26
CA ALA A 8 8.23 4.89 56.48
C ALA A 8 7.59 4.83 55.04
N MET A 9 6.27 5.04 54.93
CA MET A 9 5.60 5.11 53.63
C MET A 9 6.07 6.31 52.78
N SER A 10 6.31 7.47 53.42
CA SER A 10 6.82 8.65 52.72
C SER A 10 8.25 8.44 52.20
N VAL A 11 9.11 7.80 52.97
CA VAL A 11 10.48 7.49 52.58
C VAL A 11 10.52 6.45 51.47
N THR A 12 9.71 5.38 51.53
CA THR A 12 9.64 4.38 50.48
C THR A 12 9.05 4.97 49.19
N PHE A 13 8.03 5.83 49.26
CA PHE A 13 7.50 6.52 48.11
C PHE A 13 8.53 7.46 47.45
N PHE A 14 9.29 8.24 48.25
CA PHE A 14 10.37 9.09 47.77
C PHE A 14 11.50 8.29 47.11
N TYR A 15 11.87 7.15 47.67
CA TYR A 15 12.87 6.25 47.07
C TYR A 15 12.36 5.67 45.75
N GLN A 16 11.13 5.19 45.66
CA GLN A 16 10.54 4.67 44.41
C GLN A 16 10.43 5.73 43.33
N VAL A 17 10.04 6.97 43.67
CA VAL A 17 9.99 8.10 42.72
C VAL A 17 11.38 8.47 42.26
N ARG A 18 12.39 8.44 43.14
CA ARG A 18 13.78 8.75 42.81
C ARG A 18 14.41 7.65 41.95
N GLU A 19 14.16 6.39 42.24
CA GLU A 19 14.60 5.26 41.38
C GLU A 19 13.92 5.28 40.02
N ARG A 20 12.61 5.52 39.95
CA ARG A 20 11.91 5.68 38.69
C ARG A 20 12.46 6.86 37.87
N LYS A 21 12.74 8.02 38.48
CA LYS A 21 13.39 9.16 37.83
C LYS A 21 14.82 8.85 37.38
N ALA A 22 15.59 8.12 38.17
CA ALA A 22 16.95 7.71 37.83
C ALA A 22 16.97 6.70 36.67
N LEU A 23 16.09 5.68 36.70
CA LEU A 23 15.90 4.71 35.63
C LEU A 23 15.41 5.41 34.36
N TYR A 24 14.43 6.32 34.46
CA TYR A 24 13.94 7.12 33.36
C TYR A 24 15.06 7.98 32.74
N ASN A 25 15.84 8.68 33.57
CA ASN A 25 16.96 9.48 33.10
C ASN A 25 18.10 8.66 32.47
N THR A 26 18.35 7.44 32.96
CA THR A 26 19.38 6.57 32.36
C THR A 26 18.91 5.92 31.08
N GLN A 27 17.66 5.45 31.04
CA GLN A 27 17.08 4.77 29.89
C GLN A 27 16.92 5.70 28.67
N TYR A 28 16.68 7.00 28.89
CA TYR A 28 16.48 7.99 27.82
C TYR A 28 17.68 8.93 27.61
N ARG A 29 18.80 8.71 28.32
CA ARG A 29 19.98 9.59 28.23
C ARG A 29 20.52 9.69 26.79
N ASP A 30 20.57 8.57 26.08
CA ASP A 30 21.12 8.52 24.72
C ASP A 30 20.17 9.18 23.71
N TRP A 31 18.85 9.03 23.89
CA TRP A 31 17.84 9.72 23.08
C TRP A 31 17.85 11.24 23.28
N ARG A 32 18.10 11.70 24.53
CA ARG A 32 18.26 13.14 24.82
C ARG A 32 19.40 13.78 24.06
N LYS A 33 20.47 13.04 23.77
CA LYS A 33 21.61 13.57 23.02
C LYS A 33 21.20 14.00 21.61
N LEU A 34 20.37 13.23 20.92
CA LEU A 34 19.85 13.57 19.60
C LEU A 34 18.99 14.85 19.67
N ASN A 35 18.10 14.93 20.66
CA ASN A 35 17.23 16.09 20.85
C ASN A 35 18.03 17.37 21.10
N LEU A 36 19.04 17.31 21.99
CA LEU A 36 19.92 18.43 22.29
C LEU A 36 20.72 18.91 21.05
N ILE A 37 21.15 17.98 20.19
CA ILE A 37 21.85 18.36 18.94
C ILE A 37 20.88 19.10 18.01
N LEU A 38 19.66 18.62 17.84
CA LEU A 38 18.66 19.28 16.99
C LEU A 38 18.29 20.65 17.55
N GLU A 39 18.14 20.81 18.86
CA GLU A 39 17.93 22.11 19.53
C GLU A 39 19.11 23.07 19.31
N GLN A 40 20.36 22.58 19.39
CA GLN A 40 21.55 23.42 19.14
C GLN A 40 21.65 23.85 17.67
N ILE A 41 21.31 23.00 16.72
CA ILE A 41 21.26 23.36 15.30
C ILE A 41 20.21 24.46 15.10
N ASP A 42 19.00 24.27 15.61
CA ASP A 42 17.92 25.24 15.50
C ASP A 42 18.27 26.62 16.09
N ALA A 43 18.99 26.61 17.22
CA ALA A 43 19.32 27.85 17.93
C ALA A 43 20.55 28.59 17.38
N ASN A 44 21.54 27.89 16.83
CA ASN A 44 22.88 28.44 16.61
C ASN A 44 23.44 28.25 15.21
N TYR A 45 22.76 27.47 14.32
CA TYR A 45 23.27 27.32 12.97
C TYR A 45 23.15 28.63 12.18
N VAL A 46 24.12 28.87 11.28
CA VAL A 46 24.25 30.16 10.55
C VAL A 46 23.08 30.42 9.61
N ASP A 47 22.52 29.39 8.99
CA ASP A 47 21.39 29.45 8.06
C ASP A 47 20.12 28.92 8.70
N THR A 48 18.96 29.31 8.15
CA THR A 48 17.68 28.69 8.52
C THR A 48 17.62 27.25 8.05
N VAL A 49 17.27 26.34 8.97
CA VAL A 49 17.21 24.91 8.70
C VAL A 49 15.75 24.43 8.73
N ASP A 50 15.37 23.62 7.75
CA ASP A 50 14.08 22.95 7.78
C ASP A 50 14.10 21.81 8.80
N LYS A 51 13.42 22.06 9.93
CA LYS A 51 13.31 21.09 11.05
C LYS A 51 12.72 19.76 10.63
N LYS A 52 11.76 19.78 9.69
CA LYS A 52 11.10 18.57 9.20
C LYS A 52 12.11 17.69 8.46
N THR A 53 12.83 18.26 7.51
CA THR A 53 13.86 17.53 6.74
C THR A 53 14.95 16.94 7.64
N LEU A 54 15.42 17.70 8.65
CA LEU A 54 16.40 17.18 9.62
C LEU A 54 15.85 16.03 10.46
N THR A 55 14.61 16.18 10.93
CA THR A 55 13.98 15.14 11.76
C THR A 55 13.74 13.85 10.94
N ASP A 56 13.22 13.99 9.73
CA ASP A 56 12.99 12.85 8.83
C ASP A 56 14.31 12.12 8.53
N ALA A 57 15.38 12.84 8.21
CA ALA A 57 16.71 12.27 7.98
C ALA A 57 17.28 11.56 9.22
N ALA A 58 17.08 12.11 10.42
CA ALA A 58 17.51 11.46 11.66
C ALA A 58 16.74 10.16 11.96
N VAL A 59 15.45 10.15 11.67
CA VAL A 59 14.59 8.95 11.81
C VAL A 59 15.02 7.87 10.81
N GLU A 60 15.22 8.22 9.54
CA GLU A 60 15.71 7.31 8.51
C GLU A 60 17.07 6.70 8.87
N ALA A 61 18.01 7.54 9.34
CA ALA A 61 19.33 7.09 9.78
C ALA A 61 19.27 6.13 10.98
N ALA A 62 18.32 6.35 11.89
CA ALA A 62 18.11 5.45 13.03
C ALA A 62 17.52 4.10 12.59
N LEU A 63 16.51 4.12 11.71
CA LEU A 63 15.85 2.90 11.22
C LEU A 63 16.75 2.09 10.29
N SER A 64 17.67 2.72 9.53
CA SER A 64 18.65 2.01 8.68
C SER A 64 19.62 1.11 9.44
N LYS A 65 19.66 1.17 10.77
CA LYS A 65 20.44 0.29 11.65
C LYS A 65 19.65 -0.93 12.13
N LEU A 66 18.38 -1.02 11.77
CA LEU A 66 17.52 -2.16 12.05
C LEU A 66 17.50 -3.11 10.84
N ASP A 67 16.44 -3.90 10.71
CA ASP A 67 16.24 -4.79 9.57
C ASP A 67 15.79 -4.01 8.31
N PRO A 68 15.92 -4.61 7.11
CA PRO A 68 15.55 -3.94 5.85
C PRO A 68 14.06 -3.56 5.73
N HIS A 69 13.18 -4.17 6.54
CA HIS A 69 11.75 -3.90 6.53
C HIS A 69 11.36 -2.72 7.44
N SER A 70 12.31 -2.28 8.31
CA SER A 70 12.11 -1.14 9.20
C SER A 70 12.38 0.17 8.47
N THR A 71 11.35 0.76 7.88
CA THR A 71 11.46 2.01 7.10
C THR A 71 10.57 3.11 7.67
N TYR A 72 10.99 4.37 7.50
CA TYR A 72 10.17 5.53 7.77
C TYR A 72 9.36 5.90 6.52
N MET A 73 8.08 6.07 6.72
CA MET A 73 7.18 6.50 5.65
C MET A 73 6.62 7.87 6.00
N PRO A 74 7.11 8.95 5.37
CA PRO A 74 6.57 10.29 5.55
C PRO A 74 5.06 10.35 5.27
N PRO A 75 4.30 11.27 5.89
CA PRO A 75 2.84 11.32 5.75
C PRO A 75 2.35 11.36 4.30
N GLN A 76 3.04 12.09 3.42
CA GLN A 76 2.70 12.17 1.99
C GLN A 76 2.88 10.82 1.27
N VAL A 77 4.02 10.16 1.51
CA VAL A 77 4.31 8.83 0.94
C VAL A 77 3.33 7.79 1.46
N ARG A 78 2.95 7.90 2.74
CA ARG A 78 1.92 7.04 3.34
C ARG A 78 0.56 7.25 2.67
N GLU A 79 0.14 8.49 2.46
CA GLU A 79 -1.11 8.81 1.78
C GLU A 79 -1.11 8.29 0.33
N GLU A 80 0.00 8.42 -0.39
CA GLU A 80 0.14 7.86 -1.74
C GLU A 80 0.07 6.32 -1.73
N SER A 81 0.72 5.68 -0.76
CA SER A 81 0.66 4.22 -0.56
C SER A 81 -0.76 3.77 -0.22
N ASP A 82 -1.43 4.42 0.74
CA ASP A 82 -2.82 4.12 1.11
C ASP A 82 -3.76 4.30 -0.09
N ASN A 83 -3.56 5.35 -0.89
CA ASN A 83 -4.32 5.59 -2.12
C ASN A 83 -4.06 4.51 -3.19
N SER A 84 -2.83 4.01 -3.31
CA SER A 84 -2.48 2.95 -4.26
C SER A 84 -3.09 1.60 -3.91
N LEU A 85 -3.30 1.34 -2.62
CA LEU A 85 -3.93 0.12 -2.08
C LEU A 85 -5.45 0.26 -1.90
N ALA A 86 -6.00 1.46 -2.00
CA ALA A 86 -7.45 1.63 -2.02
C ALA A 86 -8.05 0.92 -3.25
N ALA A 87 -9.31 0.50 -3.15
CA ALA A 87 -10.03 -0.13 -4.27
C ALA A 87 -10.29 0.83 -5.45
N GLY A 88 -9.74 2.04 -5.40
CA GLY A 88 -9.85 3.07 -6.41
C GLY A 88 -9.44 4.44 -5.85
N PHE A 89 -9.32 5.40 -6.73
CA PHE A 89 -9.05 6.79 -6.41
C PHE A 89 -10.04 7.71 -7.11
N ASP A 90 -10.17 8.94 -6.64
CA ASP A 90 -11.03 9.92 -7.26
C ASP A 90 -10.26 10.75 -8.31
N GLY A 91 -10.82 10.83 -9.52
CA GLY A 91 -10.18 11.55 -10.62
C GLY A 91 -10.93 11.43 -11.93
N ILE A 92 -10.24 11.66 -13.05
CA ILE A 92 -10.82 11.58 -14.40
C ILE A 92 -10.68 10.19 -15.05
N GLY A 93 -9.71 9.36 -14.63
CA GLY A 93 -9.51 8.00 -15.14
C GLY A 93 -8.87 7.94 -16.53
N ILE A 94 -7.62 8.40 -16.63
CA ILE A 94 -6.78 8.23 -17.81
C ILE A 94 -5.39 7.69 -17.40
N GLN A 95 -4.78 6.91 -18.29
CA GLN A 95 -3.36 6.62 -18.29
C GLN A 95 -2.68 7.45 -19.36
N PHE A 96 -1.53 8.04 -19.06
CA PHE A 96 -0.80 8.87 -20.02
C PHE A 96 0.72 8.77 -19.81
N ASN A 97 1.46 9.01 -20.88
CA ASN A 97 2.91 9.25 -20.85
C ASN A 97 3.20 10.68 -21.29
N VAL A 98 4.43 11.17 -21.03
CA VAL A 98 4.85 12.52 -21.39
C VAL A 98 6.02 12.47 -22.40
N PRO A 99 5.81 12.01 -23.64
CA PRO A 99 6.83 12.10 -24.66
C PRO A 99 6.95 13.55 -25.16
N ASN A 100 8.20 14.03 -25.33
CA ASN A 100 8.47 15.36 -25.88
C ASN A 100 7.69 16.49 -25.19
N ASP A 101 7.71 16.49 -23.86
CA ASP A 101 7.10 17.53 -23.01
C ASP A 101 5.58 17.75 -23.24
N THR A 102 4.87 16.74 -23.67
CA THR A 102 3.41 16.77 -23.84
C THR A 102 2.80 15.45 -23.38
N ALA A 103 1.84 15.51 -22.46
CA ALA A 103 1.14 14.33 -21.99
C ALA A 103 0.23 13.77 -23.09
N VAL A 104 0.39 12.48 -23.40
CA VAL A 104 -0.40 11.75 -24.40
C VAL A 104 -1.18 10.65 -23.70
N VAL A 105 -2.49 10.63 -23.88
CA VAL A 105 -3.38 9.60 -23.34
C VAL A 105 -3.05 8.26 -23.99
N ILE A 106 -2.67 7.26 -23.17
CA ILE A 106 -2.50 5.87 -23.60
C ILE A 106 -3.84 5.18 -23.61
N GLU A 107 -4.61 5.39 -22.54
CA GLU A 107 -5.91 4.75 -22.36
C GLU A 107 -6.81 5.60 -21.44
N SER A 108 -8.09 5.64 -21.74
CA SER A 108 -9.14 6.06 -20.81
C SER A 108 -9.68 4.83 -20.09
N ILE A 109 -9.63 4.83 -18.76
CA ILE A 109 -10.02 3.68 -17.94
C ILE A 109 -11.49 3.30 -18.23
N PRO A 110 -11.79 2.03 -18.54
CA PRO A 110 -13.14 1.58 -18.89
C PRO A 110 -14.17 1.94 -17.81
N GLY A 111 -15.27 2.55 -18.24
CA GLY A 111 -16.33 3.03 -17.34
C GLY A 111 -15.99 4.30 -16.56
N GLY A 112 -14.78 4.82 -16.70
CA GLY A 112 -14.31 6.04 -16.03
C GLY A 112 -14.90 7.33 -16.60
N PRO A 113 -14.77 8.46 -15.87
CA PRO A 113 -15.30 9.76 -16.28
C PRO A 113 -14.76 10.26 -17.62
N ALA A 114 -13.45 10.15 -17.86
CA ALA A 114 -12.83 10.61 -19.11
C ALA A 114 -13.36 9.84 -20.34
N GLN A 115 -13.49 8.50 -20.21
CA GLN A 115 -14.06 7.69 -21.28
C GLN A 115 -15.52 8.10 -21.60
N LYS A 116 -16.34 8.32 -20.56
CA LYS A 116 -17.74 8.77 -20.71
C LYS A 116 -17.85 10.14 -21.38
N CYS A 117 -16.85 11.01 -21.20
CA CYS A 117 -16.77 12.30 -21.86
C CYS A 117 -16.20 12.24 -23.29
N GLY A 118 -15.67 11.07 -23.72
CA GLY A 118 -15.13 10.90 -25.07
C GLY A 118 -13.64 11.22 -25.21
N VAL A 119 -12.86 11.20 -24.13
CA VAL A 119 -11.39 11.23 -24.19
C VAL A 119 -10.88 9.89 -24.72
N LEU A 120 -10.01 9.91 -25.71
CA LEU A 120 -9.53 8.75 -26.44
C LEU A 120 -8.01 8.56 -26.28
N ALA A 121 -7.55 7.35 -26.54
CA ALA A 121 -6.13 7.07 -26.71
C ALA A 121 -5.56 7.91 -27.86
N GLY A 122 -4.36 8.46 -27.67
CA GLY A 122 -3.70 9.38 -28.63
C GLY A 122 -4.00 10.86 -28.40
N ASP A 123 -4.98 11.23 -27.59
CA ASP A 123 -5.24 12.63 -27.23
C ASP A 123 -4.02 13.25 -26.54
N ARG A 124 -3.63 14.44 -26.96
CA ARG A 124 -2.55 15.21 -26.36
C ARG A 124 -3.13 16.24 -25.40
N LEU A 125 -2.84 16.12 -24.12
CA LEU A 125 -3.29 17.06 -23.09
C LEU A 125 -2.56 18.39 -23.24
N LEU A 126 -3.31 19.47 -23.48
CA LEU A 126 -2.76 20.83 -23.61
C LEU A 126 -2.92 21.60 -22.31
N MET A 127 -4.12 21.57 -21.72
CA MET A 127 -4.47 22.34 -20.53
C MET A 127 -5.29 21.51 -19.55
N VAL A 128 -5.10 21.76 -18.26
CA VAL A 128 -5.99 21.31 -17.19
C VAL A 128 -6.45 22.54 -16.40
N ASP A 129 -7.75 22.77 -16.40
CA ASP A 129 -8.40 24.04 -16.07
C ASP A 129 -7.80 25.16 -16.94
N ASP A 130 -7.36 26.27 -16.36
CA ASP A 130 -6.75 27.38 -17.10
C ASP A 130 -5.21 27.30 -17.14
N VAL A 131 -4.61 26.14 -16.82
CA VAL A 131 -3.16 25.95 -16.76
C VAL A 131 -2.67 25.17 -17.96
N ASN A 132 -1.76 25.80 -18.75
CA ASN A 132 -1.04 25.08 -19.81
C ASN A 132 -0.06 24.07 -19.21
N ILE A 133 -0.14 22.82 -19.67
CA ILE A 133 0.71 21.71 -19.19
C ILE A 133 1.57 21.10 -20.32
N ALA A 134 1.45 21.59 -21.55
CA ALA A 134 2.16 21.08 -22.73
C ALA A 134 3.26 22.06 -23.16
N GLY A 135 4.48 21.56 -23.43
CA GLY A 135 5.60 22.32 -23.97
C GLY A 135 6.22 23.33 -22.97
N VAL A 136 6.04 23.11 -21.66
CA VAL A 136 6.48 24.05 -20.59
C VAL A 136 7.20 23.34 -19.44
N HIS A 137 7.67 22.12 -19.69
CA HIS A 137 8.31 21.25 -18.70
C HIS A 137 7.50 21.10 -17.40
N TYR A 138 6.17 20.98 -17.55
CA TYR A 138 5.27 20.86 -16.41
C TYR A 138 5.47 19.50 -15.73
N PRO A 139 5.72 19.42 -14.40
CA PRO A 139 6.00 18.17 -13.71
C PRO A 139 4.83 17.18 -13.81
N GLN A 140 5.10 15.92 -14.15
CA GLN A 140 4.08 14.87 -14.34
C GLN A 140 3.21 14.67 -13.09
N ASP A 141 3.82 14.65 -11.89
CA ASP A 141 3.07 14.54 -10.63
C ASP A 141 2.09 15.70 -10.42
N SER A 142 2.46 16.89 -10.90
CA SER A 142 1.57 18.05 -10.84
C SER A 142 0.43 17.97 -11.84
N MET A 143 0.64 17.33 -13.01
CA MET A 143 -0.44 16.98 -13.94
C MET A 143 -1.43 16.03 -13.28
N VAL A 144 -0.91 14.95 -12.66
CA VAL A 144 -1.72 13.95 -11.94
C VAL A 144 -2.54 14.63 -10.82
N ARG A 145 -1.90 15.46 -9.98
CA ARG A 145 -2.60 16.16 -8.89
C ARG A 145 -3.74 17.04 -9.37
N ARG A 146 -3.59 17.72 -10.53
CA ARG A 146 -4.66 18.54 -11.09
C ARG A 146 -5.83 17.75 -11.63
N MET A 147 -5.58 16.57 -12.20
CA MET A 147 -6.62 15.69 -12.72
C MET A 147 -7.31 14.86 -11.62
N LYS A 148 -6.63 14.57 -10.51
CA LYS A 148 -7.22 14.01 -9.30
C LYS A 148 -8.03 15.06 -8.55
N GLY A 149 -8.94 14.62 -7.68
CA GLY A 149 -9.73 15.47 -6.78
C GLY A 149 -11.05 14.80 -6.43
N PRO A 150 -11.78 15.29 -5.41
CA PRO A 150 -12.97 14.64 -4.88
C PRO A 150 -14.01 14.31 -5.95
N ALA A 151 -14.61 13.10 -5.86
CA ALA A 151 -15.69 12.70 -6.75
C ALA A 151 -16.82 13.74 -6.76
N GLY A 152 -17.42 13.98 -7.92
CA GLY A 152 -18.46 14.99 -8.13
C GLY A 152 -17.93 16.40 -8.43
N THR A 153 -16.63 16.69 -8.22
CA THR A 153 -16.05 17.97 -8.65
C THR A 153 -15.75 17.96 -10.15
N LYS A 154 -15.76 19.13 -10.79
CA LYS A 154 -15.49 19.26 -12.21
C LYS A 154 -14.03 19.69 -12.45
N VAL A 155 -13.50 19.26 -13.60
CA VAL A 155 -12.22 19.72 -14.15
C VAL A 155 -12.36 19.88 -15.64
N LYS A 156 -11.79 20.96 -16.18
CA LYS A 156 -11.75 21.21 -17.62
C LYS A 156 -10.43 20.69 -18.17
N VAL A 157 -10.48 19.75 -19.11
CA VAL A 157 -9.31 19.20 -19.79
C VAL A 157 -9.39 19.55 -21.26
N THR A 158 -8.37 20.24 -21.76
CA THR A 158 -8.28 20.57 -23.19
C THR A 158 -7.27 19.66 -23.86
N VAL A 159 -7.68 18.97 -24.90
CA VAL A 159 -6.80 18.07 -25.67
C VAL A 159 -6.64 18.54 -27.10
N LYS A 160 -5.58 18.03 -27.75
CA LYS A 160 -5.40 18.12 -29.22
C LYS A 160 -5.54 16.72 -29.80
N ARG A 161 -6.47 16.57 -30.76
CA ARG A 161 -6.77 15.34 -31.51
C ARG A 161 -6.84 15.68 -33.01
N ASP A 162 -6.06 15.01 -33.84
CA ASP A 162 -6.05 15.17 -35.31
C ASP A 162 -5.94 16.65 -35.79
N GLY A 163 -5.21 17.45 -35.00
CA GLY A 163 -5.04 18.88 -35.29
C GLY A 163 -6.04 19.80 -34.60
N GLU A 164 -7.17 19.29 -34.17
CA GLU A 164 -8.24 20.05 -33.50
C GLU A 164 -8.01 20.17 -31.99
N VAL A 165 -8.43 21.27 -31.39
CA VAL A 165 -8.41 21.53 -29.96
C VAL A 165 -9.80 21.32 -29.37
N ILE A 166 -9.94 20.33 -28.51
CA ILE A 166 -11.22 19.89 -27.98
C ILE A 166 -11.23 20.08 -26.45
N PRO A 167 -12.13 20.92 -25.91
CA PRO A 167 -12.31 21.05 -24.46
C PRO A 167 -13.30 19.99 -23.94
N PHE A 168 -12.97 19.34 -22.84
CA PHE A 168 -13.84 18.44 -22.08
C PHE A 168 -14.07 18.98 -20.68
N GLU A 169 -15.32 19.08 -20.24
CA GLU A 169 -15.67 19.29 -18.83
C GLU A 169 -15.96 17.91 -18.22
N ILE A 170 -15.06 17.43 -17.39
CA ILE A 170 -15.10 16.08 -16.81
C ILE A 170 -15.50 16.19 -15.35
N THR A 171 -16.58 15.54 -14.95
CA THR A 171 -16.93 15.36 -13.54
C THR A 171 -16.10 14.22 -12.97
N ARG A 172 -15.20 14.52 -12.02
CA ARG A 172 -14.37 13.50 -11.37
C ARG A 172 -15.25 12.45 -10.70
N GLY A 173 -14.80 11.21 -10.76
CA GLY A 173 -15.50 10.08 -10.17
C GLY A 173 -14.53 9.06 -9.59
N LYS A 174 -15.07 8.05 -8.97
CA LYS A 174 -14.28 6.95 -8.45
C LYS A 174 -13.76 6.09 -9.61
N ILE A 175 -12.44 5.97 -9.70
CA ILE A 175 -11.75 5.17 -10.69
C ILE A 175 -11.42 3.82 -10.05
N PRO A 176 -12.04 2.72 -10.47
CA PRO A 176 -11.71 1.42 -9.90
C PRO A 176 -10.26 1.05 -10.21
N MET A 177 -9.56 0.54 -9.22
CA MET A 177 -8.25 -0.07 -9.41
C MET A 177 -8.38 -1.56 -9.15
N HIS A 178 -8.10 -2.34 -10.18
CA HIS A 178 -8.12 -3.79 -10.06
C HIS A 178 -6.80 -4.31 -9.47
N SER A 179 -6.90 -5.42 -8.76
CA SER A 179 -5.77 -6.16 -8.20
C SER A 179 -5.57 -7.49 -8.93
N VAL A 180 -6.62 -7.99 -9.57
CA VAL A 180 -6.58 -9.16 -10.45
C VAL A 180 -6.47 -8.64 -11.88
N ASP A 181 -5.24 -8.61 -12.40
CA ASP A 181 -4.94 -8.05 -13.72
C ASP A 181 -5.30 -9.00 -14.87
N ALA A 182 -5.28 -10.30 -14.59
CA ALA A 182 -5.60 -11.33 -15.57
C ALA A 182 -6.25 -12.55 -14.91
N ALA A 183 -7.24 -13.12 -15.55
CA ALA A 183 -7.87 -14.39 -15.18
C ALA A 183 -8.38 -15.09 -16.44
N PHE A 184 -7.78 -16.24 -16.80
CA PHE A 184 -8.14 -16.98 -18.00
C PHE A 184 -7.74 -18.46 -17.88
N MET A 185 -8.36 -19.33 -18.70
CA MET A 185 -7.98 -20.73 -18.84
C MET A 185 -6.74 -20.85 -19.73
N THR A 186 -5.70 -21.52 -19.25
CA THR A 186 -4.49 -21.83 -20.05
C THR A 186 -4.58 -23.17 -20.77
N SER A 187 -5.43 -24.07 -20.27
CA SER A 187 -5.78 -25.37 -20.87
C SER A 187 -7.25 -25.71 -20.57
N ALA A 188 -7.69 -26.90 -20.89
CA ALA A 188 -9.06 -27.35 -20.57
C ALA A 188 -9.32 -27.42 -19.05
N THR A 189 -8.27 -27.61 -18.24
CA THR A 189 -8.35 -27.83 -16.78
C THR A 189 -7.51 -26.85 -15.96
N ASP A 190 -6.60 -26.08 -16.58
CA ASP A 190 -5.69 -25.18 -15.87
C ASP A 190 -6.16 -23.74 -16.02
N GLY A 191 -6.41 -23.07 -14.90
CA GLY A 191 -6.72 -21.65 -14.82
C GLY A 191 -5.54 -20.84 -14.29
N TYR A 192 -5.38 -19.65 -14.82
CA TYR A 192 -4.36 -18.68 -14.42
C TYR A 192 -5.01 -17.42 -13.88
N VAL A 193 -4.51 -16.93 -12.73
CA VAL A 193 -4.92 -15.68 -12.12
C VAL A 193 -3.69 -14.89 -11.71
N ARG A 194 -3.53 -13.67 -12.24
CA ARG A 194 -2.48 -12.74 -11.79
C ARG A 194 -3.03 -11.76 -10.78
N VAL A 195 -2.40 -11.70 -9.61
CA VAL A 195 -2.69 -10.74 -8.54
C VAL A 195 -1.50 -9.81 -8.40
N SER A 196 -1.65 -8.54 -8.78
CA SER A 196 -0.55 -7.56 -8.80
C SER A 196 -0.35 -6.84 -7.46
N LYS A 197 -1.34 -6.86 -6.58
CA LYS A 197 -1.30 -6.25 -5.24
C LYS A 197 -2.41 -6.80 -4.35
N PHE A 198 -2.29 -6.56 -3.04
CA PHE A 198 -3.33 -6.87 -2.06
C PHE A 198 -4.06 -5.58 -1.66
N SER A 199 -4.98 -5.11 -2.53
CA SER A 199 -5.84 -3.93 -2.30
C SER A 199 -7.13 -4.31 -1.58
N ARG A 200 -7.96 -3.34 -1.24
CA ARG A 200 -9.26 -3.55 -0.57
C ARG A 200 -10.24 -4.44 -1.35
N SER A 201 -10.10 -4.53 -2.67
CA SER A 201 -10.98 -5.33 -3.54
C SER A 201 -10.41 -6.69 -3.92
N THR A 202 -9.16 -7.00 -3.53
CA THR A 202 -8.44 -8.18 -4.02
C THR A 202 -9.17 -9.49 -3.73
N TYR A 203 -9.65 -9.67 -2.51
CA TYR A 203 -10.38 -10.89 -2.14
C TYR A 203 -11.62 -11.10 -3.01
N GLU A 204 -12.44 -10.06 -3.19
CA GLU A 204 -13.66 -10.13 -3.98
C GLU A 204 -13.37 -10.42 -5.47
N GLU A 205 -12.37 -9.72 -6.04
CA GLU A 205 -11.93 -9.92 -7.41
C GLU A 205 -11.38 -11.34 -7.62
N PHE A 206 -10.58 -11.83 -6.68
CA PHE A 206 -9.98 -13.15 -6.71
C PHE A 206 -11.03 -14.26 -6.62
N VAL A 207 -11.97 -14.15 -5.69
CA VAL A 207 -13.11 -15.11 -5.58
C VAL A 207 -13.93 -15.13 -6.87
N LYS A 208 -14.23 -13.95 -7.44
CA LYS A 208 -14.96 -13.84 -8.70
C LYS A 208 -14.18 -14.49 -9.87
N ALA A 209 -12.87 -14.27 -9.94
CA ALA A 209 -12.00 -14.84 -10.95
C ALA A 209 -12.01 -16.38 -10.86
N ILE A 210 -11.78 -16.95 -9.68
CA ILE A 210 -11.80 -18.41 -9.46
C ILE A 210 -13.18 -18.99 -9.81
N ALA A 211 -14.25 -18.38 -9.37
CA ALA A 211 -15.60 -18.86 -9.68
C ALA A 211 -15.85 -18.88 -11.20
N GLY A 212 -15.41 -17.85 -11.93
CA GLY A 212 -15.51 -17.81 -13.39
C GLY A 212 -14.68 -18.90 -14.09
N LEU A 213 -13.49 -19.22 -13.59
CA LEU A 213 -12.64 -20.29 -14.13
C LEU A 213 -13.20 -21.68 -13.78
N ARG A 214 -13.71 -21.86 -12.56
CA ARG A 214 -14.39 -23.11 -12.17
C ARG A 214 -15.61 -23.41 -13.02
N ALA A 215 -16.38 -22.38 -13.39
CA ALA A 215 -17.51 -22.54 -14.30
C ALA A 215 -17.09 -23.00 -15.71
N GLN A 216 -15.81 -22.78 -16.10
CA GLN A 216 -15.21 -23.21 -17.35
C GLN A 216 -14.52 -24.58 -17.26
N GLY A 217 -14.53 -25.25 -16.09
CA GLY A 217 -13.97 -26.57 -15.91
C GLY A 217 -12.57 -26.58 -15.25
N MET A 218 -12.13 -25.48 -14.64
CA MET A 218 -10.82 -25.43 -13.97
C MET A 218 -10.74 -26.45 -12.82
N GLU A 219 -9.68 -27.24 -12.81
CA GLU A 219 -9.32 -28.22 -11.77
C GLU A 219 -8.00 -27.85 -11.07
N HIS A 220 -7.10 -27.12 -11.75
CA HIS A 220 -5.84 -26.64 -11.24
C HIS A 220 -5.72 -25.13 -11.42
N LEU A 221 -5.38 -24.40 -10.35
CA LEU A 221 -5.24 -22.97 -10.31
C LEU A 221 -3.76 -22.57 -10.22
N VAL A 222 -3.30 -21.77 -11.15
CA VAL A 222 -2.01 -21.07 -11.09
C VAL A 222 -2.25 -19.64 -10.64
N VAL A 223 -1.73 -19.25 -9.48
CA VAL A 223 -1.76 -17.85 -8.99
C VAL A 223 -0.40 -17.23 -9.18
N ASP A 224 -0.34 -16.13 -9.92
CA ASP A 224 0.89 -15.38 -10.17
C ASP A 224 0.97 -14.16 -9.25
N LEU A 225 1.96 -14.18 -8.36
CA LEU A 225 2.30 -13.12 -7.41
C LEU A 225 3.65 -12.48 -7.73
N ARG A 226 4.24 -12.75 -8.88
CA ARG A 226 5.51 -12.14 -9.27
C ARG A 226 5.37 -10.63 -9.35
N ASP A 227 6.35 -9.91 -8.78
CA ASP A 227 6.39 -8.44 -8.66
C ASP A 227 5.24 -7.85 -7.81
N ASN A 228 4.56 -8.68 -7.01
CA ASN A 228 3.54 -8.23 -6.07
C ASN A 228 4.17 -7.94 -4.71
N SER A 229 4.41 -6.68 -4.41
CA SER A 229 5.02 -6.21 -3.16
C SER A 229 4.09 -6.32 -1.92
N GLY A 230 2.89 -6.91 -2.07
CA GLY A 230 1.96 -7.12 -0.98
C GLY A 230 0.82 -6.10 -0.92
N GLY A 231 0.47 -5.68 0.28
CA GLY A 231 -0.62 -4.76 0.56
C GLY A 231 -1.33 -5.08 1.87
N TYR A 232 -2.66 -5.07 1.86
CA TYR A 232 -3.45 -5.27 3.08
C TYR A 232 -3.33 -6.68 3.64
N PHE A 233 -2.97 -6.77 4.92
CA PHE A 233 -2.80 -8.00 5.68
C PHE A 233 -4.07 -8.87 5.72
N ASP A 234 -5.23 -8.25 5.95
CA ASP A 234 -6.52 -8.91 6.00
C ASP A 234 -6.89 -9.59 4.68
N GLN A 235 -6.47 -9.04 3.54
CA GLN A 235 -6.70 -9.64 2.23
C GLN A 235 -5.91 -10.96 2.07
N ALA A 236 -4.66 -11.00 2.52
CA ALA A 236 -3.88 -12.24 2.51
C ALA A 236 -4.49 -13.32 3.42
N LEU A 237 -4.99 -12.94 4.61
CA LEU A 237 -5.70 -13.86 5.49
C LEU A 237 -6.96 -14.43 4.83
N MET A 238 -7.80 -13.57 4.26
CA MET A 238 -9.04 -14.00 3.60
C MET A 238 -8.77 -14.89 2.39
N MET A 239 -7.76 -14.56 1.57
CA MET A 239 -7.38 -15.41 0.43
C MET A 239 -6.82 -16.75 0.88
N SER A 240 -5.96 -16.78 1.91
CA SER A 240 -5.41 -18.04 2.46
C SER A 240 -6.52 -18.94 3.00
N ASN A 241 -7.51 -18.34 3.66
CA ASN A 241 -8.65 -19.05 4.24
C ASN A 241 -9.51 -19.77 3.19
N LEU A 242 -9.46 -19.37 1.91
CA LEU A 242 -10.18 -20.05 0.83
C LEU A 242 -9.70 -21.50 0.60
N PHE A 243 -8.42 -21.78 0.92
CA PHE A 243 -7.74 -23.03 0.55
C PHE A 243 -7.37 -23.90 1.76
N LEU A 244 -7.40 -23.34 2.97
CA LEU A 244 -6.89 -23.99 4.17
C LEU A 244 -8.00 -24.66 4.98
N PRO A 245 -7.77 -25.88 5.50
CA PRO A 245 -8.67 -26.52 6.43
C PRO A 245 -8.70 -25.76 7.77
N LYS A 246 -9.74 -26.05 8.56
CA LYS A 246 -9.92 -25.44 9.87
C LYS A 246 -8.69 -25.59 10.76
N ASP A 247 -8.41 -24.56 11.53
CA ASP A 247 -7.32 -24.45 12.51
C ASP A 247 -5.90 -24.48 11.91
N SER A 248 -5.74 -24.52 10.57
CA SER A 248 -4.45 -24.33 9.90
C SER A 248 -3.88 -22.94 10.23
N LEU A 249 -2.61 -22.90 10.61
CA LEU A 249 -1.93 -21.62 10.86
C LEU A 249 -1.69 -20.91 9.53
N ILE A 250 -2.19 -19.69 9.42
CA ILE A 250 -1.90 -18.80 8.28
C ILE A 250 -0.62 -18.01 8.55
N VAL A 251 -0.58 -17.31 9.68
CA VAL A 251 0.56 -16.49 10.11
C VAL A 251 0.44 -16.23 11.61
N PHE A 252 1.54 -15.89 12.24
CA PHE A 252 1.52 -15.38 13.62
C PHE A 252 2.29 -14.07 13.72
N LEU A 253 1.90 -13.24 14.68
CA LEU A 253 2.62 -12.02 15.06
C LEU A 253 3.20 -12.22 16.46
N GLU A 254 4.47 -11.93 16.61
CA GLU A 254 5.17 -12.01 17.90
C GLU A 254 6.19 -10.89 18.01
N GLY A 255 6.38 -10.36 19.21
CA GLY A 255 7.39 -9.35 19.45
C GLY A 255 7.97 -9.49 20.86
N ARG A 256 9.13 -8.91 21.11
CA ARG A 256 9.81 -9.01 22.42
C ARG A 256 8.92 -8.68 23.62
N LYS A 257 7.96 -7.76 23.46
CA LYS A 257 6.99 -7.32 24.48
C LYS A 257 5.53 -7.54 24.05
N ARG A 258 5.32 -8.14 22.90
CA ARG A 258 4.01 -8.51 22.39
C ARG A 258 3.89 -10.02 22.43
N ALA A 259 2.88 -10.52 23.12
CA ALA A 259 2.58 -11.95 23.12
C ALA A 259 2.26 -12.43 21.70
N ARG A 260 2.55 -13.69 21.44
CA ARG A 260 2.22 -14.33 20.16
C ARG A 260 0.71 -14.31 19.94
N GLU A 261 0.33 -13.92 18.74
CA GLU A 261 -1.03 -13.86 18.22
C GLU A 261 -1.11 -14.67 16.93
N ASP A 262 -1.83 -15.79 16.95
CA ASP A 262 -1.97 -16.70 15.81
C ASP A 262 -3.21 -16.33 14.99
N TYR A 263 -3.06 -16.27 13.68
CA TYR A 263 -4.14 -16.15 12.70
C TYR A 263 -4.32 -17.50 12.02
N ARG A 264 -5.51 -18.12 12.22
CA ARG A 264 -5.81 -19.45 11.74
C ARG A 264 -7.01 -19.46 10.80
N ALA A 265 -7.02 -20.42 9.88
CA ALA A 265 -8.11 -20.63 8.98
C ALA A 265 -9.37 -21.13 9.73
N ASP A 266 -10.54 -20.67 9.30
CA ASP A 266 -11.83 -21.07 9.87
C ASP A 266 -12.42 -22.34 9.25
N GLY A 267 -11.80 -22.84 8.16
CA GLY A 267 -12.17 -24.05 7.43
C GLY A 267 -13.45 -23.93 6.60
N ARG A 268 -13.93 -22.72 6.33
CA ARG A 268 -15.13 -22.46 5.52
C ARG A 268 -14.81 -22.20 4.05
N GLY A 269 -13.52 -22.13 3.69
CA GLY A 269 -13.07 -21.88 2.34
C GLY A 269 -13.54 -22.97 1.38
N PRO A 270 -14.10 -22.62 0.20
CA PRO A 270 -14.68 -23.58 -0.74
C PRO A 270 -13.66 -24.30 -1.63
N TYR A 271 -12.36 -23.95 -1.53
CA TYR A 271 -11.32 -24.42 -2.46
C TYR A 271 -10.24 -25.28 -1.76
N GLN A 272 -10.59 -25.97 -0.67
CA GLN A 272 -9.64 -26.78 0.11
C GLN A 272 -9.05 -27.95 -0.70
N GLU A 273 -9.79 -28.49 -1.66
CA GLU A 273 -9.35 -29.61 -2.53
C GLU A 273 -8.82 -29.15 -3.91
N LEU A 274 -8.88 -27.85 -4.21
CA LEU A 274 -8.41 -27.34 -5.50
C LEU A 274 -6.88 -27.44 -5.57
N LEU A 275 -6.35 -28.00 -6.65
CA LEU A 275 -4.90 -28.01 -6.90
C LEU A 275 -4.42 -26.59 -7.15
N VAL A 276 -3.35 -26.18 -6.46
CA VAL A 276 -2.82 -24.80 -6.52
C VAL A 276 -1.32 -24.79 -6.75
N SER A 277 -0.88 -23.97 -7.69
CA SER A 277 0.51 -23.57 -7.86
C SER A 277 0.64 -22.06 -7.72
N LEU A 278 1.68 -21.60 -7.02
CA LEU A 278 1.97 -20.16 -6.85
C LEU A 278 3.28 -19.82 -7.57
N LEU A 279 3.23 -18.78 -8.40
CA LEU A 279 4.43 -18.19 -9.00
C LEU A 279 4.85 -17.00 -8.17
N ILE A 280 6.09 -17.01 -7.70
CA ILE A 280 6.70 -15.91 -6.92
C ILE A 280 8.04 -15.53 -7.52
N ASN A 281 8.58 -14.39 -7.12
CA ASN A 281 9.95 -13.95 -7.43
C ASN A 281 10.46 -13.01 -6.33
N GLU A 282 11.63 -12.40 -6.52
CA GLU A 282 12.22 -11.42 -5.60
C GLU A 282 11.37 -10.17 -5.35
N GLY A 283 10.43 -9.86 -6.24
CA GLY A 283 9.45 -8.77 -6.07
C GLY A 283 8.23 -9.16 -5.24
N SER A 284 8.06 -10.45 -4.91
CA SER A 284 6.95 -10.93 -4.07
C SER A 284 7.26 -10.69 -2.59
N ALA A 285 6.51 -9.81 -1.92
CA ALA A 285 6.80 -9.42 -0.54
C ALA A 285 5.54 -9.29 0.33
N SER A 286 5.73 -9.22 1.67
CA SER A 286 4.67 -8.90 2.65
C SER A 286 3.46 -9.83 2.54
N SER A 287 2.27 -9.33 2.16
CA SER A 287 1.04 -10.12 2.00
C SER A 287 1.16 -11.26 0.99
N SER A 288 2.03 -11.11 -0.04
CA SER A 288 2.36 -12.20 -0.98
C SER A 288 3.10 -13.33 -0.28
N GLU A 289 4.04 -13.00 0.61
CA GLU A 289 4.79 -13.98 1.41
C GLU A 289 3.89 -14.68 2.43
N ILE A 290 2.96 -13.94 3.05
CA ILE A 290 1.96 -14.52 3.96
C ILE A 290 1.11 -15.55 3.23
N PHE A 291 0.57 -15.20 2.07
CA PHE A 291 -0.26 -16.11 1.29
C PHE A 291 0.52 -17.32 0.79
N ALA A 292 1.71 -17.11 0.23
CA ALA A 292 2.57 -18.18 -0.27
C ALA A 292 3.05 -19.10 0.86
N GLY A 293 3.54 -18.54 1.97
CA GLY A 293 4.01 -19.27 3.13
C GLY A 293 2.89 -20.09 3.80
N ALA A 294 1.70 -19.47 3.95
CA ALA A 294 0.55 -20.19 4.52
C ALA A 294 0.16 -21.44 3.71
N LEU A 295 0.17 -21.34 2.37
CA LEU A 295 -0.16 -22.50 1.53
C LEU A 295 0.99 -23.50 1.47
N GLN A 296 2.24 -23.04 1.47
CA GLN A 296 3.43 -23.90 1.48
C GLN A 296 3.51 -24.74 2.76
N ASP A 297 3.43 -24.08 3.93
CA ASP A 297 3.61 -24.73 5.23
C ASP A 297 2.48 -25.72 5.56
N ASN A 298 1.30 -25.47 5.01
CA ASN A 298 0.16 -26.40 5.12
C ASN A 298 0.07 -27.39 3.93
N HIS A 299 1.08 -27.50 3.08
CA HIS A 299 1.16 -28.41 1.93
C HIS A 299 -0.03 -28.29 0.96
N ARG A 300 -0.54 -27.05 0.78
CA ARG A 300 -1.72 -26.78 -0.06
C ARG A 300 -1.38 -26.25 -1.45
N ALA A 301 -0.15 -25.79 -1.67
CA ALA A 301 0.28 -25.35 -2.99
C ALA A 301 1.72 -25.76 -3.30
N THR A 302 2.02 -25.90 -4.58
CA THR A 302 3.38 -25.95 -5.10
C THR A 302 3.87 -24.53 -5.34
N ILE A 303 5.01 -24.15 -4.75
CA ILE A 303 5.64 -22.84 -4.94
C ILE A 303 6.67 -22.98 -6.07
N VAL A 304 6.67 -22.02 -7.01
CA VAL A 304 7.57 -21.95 -8.15
C VAL A 304 8.14 -20.52 -8.23
N GLY A 305 9.49 -20.42 -8.20
CA GLY A 305 10.20 -19.15 -8.27
C GLY A 305 11.51 -19.14 -7.52
#